data_b2e64dda4b46e4d9878eede04bcaf7be
#
_entry.id   b2e64dda4b46e4d9878eede04bcaf7be
#
_cell.length_a   1.000
_cell.length_b   1.000
_cell.length_c   1.000
_cell.angle_alpha   90.00
_cell.angle_beta   90.00
_cell.angle_gamma   90.00
#
_symmetry.space_group_name_H-M   'P 1'
#
loop_
_entity.id
_entity.type
_entity.pdbx_description
1 polymer ?
#
loop_
_entity_poly.entity_id
_entity_poly.type
_entity_poly.pdbx_seq_one_letter_code
_entity_poly.pdbx_strand_id
1 'polypeptide(L)'
;PQFDPSRNDRLMIQHNRGSKFSPEGVRERAIGPEGAILYLLSVPDAKRAELQVGHPYTTFITGHEAWIATSGEILFSVVARDDYVPEKGNLLRVRPGEPARVAARGFQANHVNVSRCGRFFCCDDWRGTCRIVIGSLQTGRTAAVCESKASMQRDANTHPHAYLTPDLKWIVFNSDRSGFPHIHAASVPPGLMESLSRPA
;
A
#
# COMPACT_ATOMS: atom_id res chain seq x y z
N PRO A 1 3.45 -13.19 2.31
CA PRO A 1 2.15 -13.70 2.75
C PRO A 1 1.72 -13.02 4.04
N GLN A 2 0.40 -12.77 4.18
CA GLN A 2 -0.21 -12.17 5.36
C GLN A 2 -1.46 -12.96 5.74
N PHE A 3 -1.57 -13.36 7.01
CA PHE A 3 -2.81 -13.95 7.51
C PHE A 3 -3.95 -12.93 7.49
N ASP A 4 -5.15 -13.42 7.17
CA ASP A 4 -6.37 -12.63 7.30
C ASP A 4 -6.66 -12.38 8.79
N PRO A 5 -6.68 -11.14 9.28
CA PRO A 5 -6.87 -10.86 10.69
C PRO A 5 -8.29 -11.16 11.20
N SER A 6 -9.24 -11.42 10.29
CA SER A 6 -10.63 -11.80 10.65
C SER A 6 -10.81 -13.31 10.80
N ARG A 7 -9.82 -14.12 10.33
CA ARG A 7 -9.89 -15.57 10.33
C ARG A 7 -8.50 -16.20 10.19
N ASN A 8 -8.30 -17.36 10.79
CA ASN A 8 -7.00 -18.03 10.91
C ASN A 8 -6.72 -19.08 9.82
N ASP A 9 -7.63 -19.27 8.88
CA ASP A 9 -7.58 -20.29 7.84
C ASP A 9 -7.30 -19.76 6.44
N ARG A 10 -6.95 -18.47 6.32
CA ARG A 10 -6.74 -17.81 5.03
C ARG A 10 -5.49 -16.92 5.03
N LEU A 11 -4.71 -17.05 3.96
CA LEU A 11 -3.55 -16.21 3.68
C LEU A 11 -3.81 -15.35 2.43
N MET A 12 -3.38 -14.10 2.47
CA MET A 12 -3.15 -13.30 1.27
C MET A 12 -1.71 -13.51 0.83
N ILE A 13 -1.52 -13.76 -0.45
CA ILE A 13 -0.21 -14.01 -1.05
C ILE A 13 -0.05 -13.12 -2.27
N GLN A 14 1.02 -12.33 -2.28
CA GLN A 14 1.53 -11.69 -3.48
C GLN A 14 2.37 -12.69 -4.28
N HIS A 15 2.11 -12.76 -5.56
CA HIS A 15 2.89 -13.57 -6.50
C HIS A 15 3.47 -12.70 -7.61
N ASN A 16 4.78 -12.54 -7.61
CA ASN A 16 5.53 -11.87 -8.67
C ASN A 16 5.75 -12.84 -9.82
N ARG A 17 4.85 -12.83 -10.80
CA ARG A 17 4.92 -13.72 -11.95
C ARG A 17 6.15 -13.41 -12.80
N GLY A 18 6.76 -14.45 -13.36
CA GLY A 18 7.94 -14.33 -14.22
C GLY A 18 9.21 -13.83 -13.51
N SER A 19 9.28 -13.89 -12.18
CA SER A 19 10.56 -13.68 -11.46
C SER A 19 11.60 -14.69 -11.92
N LYS A 20 12.86 -14.26 -12.02
CA LYS A 20 13.98 -15.13 -12.37
C LYS A 20 15.11 -15.00 -11.37
N PHE A 21 15.70 -16.12 -11.06
CA PHE A 21 16.91 -16.23 -10.25
C PHE A 21 17.95 -17.05 -11.01
N SER A 22 19.23 -16.69 -10.88
CA SER A 22 20.32 -17.52 -11.35
C SER A 22 20.45 -18.80 -10.52
N PRO A 23 21.22 -19.80 -10.98
CA PRO A 23 21.51 -21.00 -10.18
C PRO A 23 22.14 -20.68 -8.82
N GLU A 24 22.87 -19.57 -8.71
CA GLU A 24 23.53 -19.09 -7.48
C GLU A 24 22.54 -18.32 -6.56
N GLY A 25 21.28 -18.20 -6.95
CA GLY A 25 20.23 -17.52 -6.16
C GLY A 25 20.21 -16.02 -6.32
N VAL A 26 20.95 -15.45 -7.27
CA VAL A 26 20.92 -13.99 -7.56
C VAL A 26 19.65 -13.65 -8.34
N ARG A 27 18.91 -12.66 -7.88
CA ARG A 27 17.70 -12.23 -8.55
C ARG A 27 18.01 -11.45 -9.84
N GLU A 28 17.81 -12.07 -10.98
CA GLU A 28 17.98 -11.45 -12.30
C GLU A 28 16.79 -10.57 -12.71
N ARG A 29 15.57 -10.97 -12.30
CA ARG A 29 14.34 -10.25 -12.59
C ARG A 29 13.35 -10.40 -11.44
N ALA A 30 12.86 -9.28 -10.91
CA ALA A 30 11.91 -9.26 -9.80
C ALA A 30 10.48 -9.64 -10.21
N ILE A 31 10.00 -9.07 -11.33
CA ILE A 31 8.65 -9.25 -11.86
C ILE A 31 8.76 -9.35 -13.38
N GLY A 32 8.10 -10.32 -13.98
CA GLY A 32 8.01 -10.50 -15.42
C GLY A 32 6.96 -9.59 -16.05
N PRO A 33 6.80 -9.69 -17.38
CA PRO A 33 5.78 -8.91 -18.11
C PRO A 33 4.35 -9.23 -17.68
N GLU A 34 4.12 -10.42 -17.10
CA GLU A 34 2.83 -10.85 -16.56
C GLU A 34 2.44 -10.13 -15.26
N GLY A 35 3.40 -9.39 -14.68
CA GLY A 35 3.20 -8.57 -13.49
C GLY A 35 3.02 -9.35 -12.18
N ALA A 36 2.73 -8.63 -11.12
CA ALA A 36 2.37 -9.19 -9.83
C ALA A 36 0.84 -9.29 -9.67
N ILE A 37 0.40 -10.34 -8.97
CA ILE A 37 -1.01 -10.56 -8.62
C ILE A 37 -1.15 -10.84 -7.13
N LEU A 38 -2.37 -10.68 -6.63
CA LEU A 38 -2.78 -11.13 -5.30
C LEU A 38 -3.71 -12.33 -5.42
N TYR A 39 -3.55 -13.29 -4.52
CA TYR A 39 -4.52 -14.35 -4.35
C TYR A 39 -4.67 -14.72 -2.87
N LEU A 40 -5.81 -15.32 -2.57
CA LEU A 40 -6.10 -15.90 -1.28
C LEU A 40 -5.83 -17.39 -1.32
N LEU A 41 -5.18 -17.89 -0.29
CA LEU A 41 -4.95 -19.31 -0.09
C LEU A 41 -5.70 -19.76 1.17
N SER A 42 -6.56 -20.75 1.01
CA SER A 42 -7.14 -21.47 2.14
C SER A 42 -6.08 -22.41 2.72
N VAL A 43 -5.83 -22.29 4.03
CA VAL A 43 -4.75 -23.04 4.69
C VAL A 43 -5.06 -24.54 4.79
N PRO A 44 -6.31 -24.97 5.14
CA PRO A 44 -6.60 -26.39 5.29
C PRO A 44 -6.50 -27.22 4.01
N ASP A 45 -6.93 -26.66 2.87
CA ASP A 45 -7.10 -27.41 1.63
C ASP A 45 -6.27 -26.85 0.46
N ALA A 46 -5.44 -25.84 0.72
CA ALA A 46 -4.58 -25.17 -0.25
C ALA A 46 -5.33 -24.61 -1.49
N LYS A 47 -6.65 -24.42 -1.39
CA LYS A 47 -7.42 -23.79 -2.47
C LYS A 47 -7.01 -22.35 -2.67
N ARG A 48 -6.81 -21.98 -3.91
CA ARG A 48 -6.40 -20.65 -4.35
C ARG A 48 -7.54 -19.93 -5.06
N ALA A 49 -7.78 -18.67 -4.68
CA ALA A 49 -8.68 -17.76 -5.36
C ALA A 49 -7.93 -16.47 -5.71
N GLU A 50 -7.82 -16.15 -6.99
CA GLU A 50 -7.21 -14.90 -7.47
C GLU A 50 -8.15 -13.73 -7.18
N LEU A 51 -7.57 -12.60 -6.75
CA LEU A 51 -8.33 -11.37 -6.51
C LEU A 51 -8.44 -10.57 -7.80
N GLN A 52 -9.65 -10.07 -8.08
CA GLN A 52 -9.90 -9.22 -9.23
C GLN A 52 -9.38 -7.80 -8.97
N VAL A 53 -8.23 -7.46 -9.53
CA VAL A 53 -7.56 -6.17 -9.32
C VAL A 53 -7.65 -5.23 -10.54
N GLY A 54 -8.49 -5.54 -11.53
CA GLY A 54 -8.44 -4.94 -12.88
C GLY A 54 -9.04 -3.55 -13.04
N HIS A 55 -9.98 -3.09 -12.23
CA HIS A 55 -10.62 -1.79 -12.40
C HIS A 55 -10.22 -0.78 -11.32
N PRO A 56 -10.00 0.51 -11.67
CA PRO A 56 -10.07 1.12 -13.03
C PRO A 56 -8.81 0.88 -13.89
N TYR A 57 -7.83 0.15 -13.36
CA TYR A 57 -6.59 -0.17 -14.04
C TYR A 57 -6.56 -1.62 -14.48
N THR A 58 -6.05 -1.86 -15.67
CA THR A 58 -5.68 -3.20 -16.17
C THR A 58 -4.23 -3.55 -15.83
N THR A 59 -3.52 -2.67 -15.07
CA THR A 59 -2.15 -2.88 -14.64
C THR A 59 -2.09 -3.76 -13.39
N PHE A 60 -0.94 -4.37 -13.20
CA PHE A 60 -0.68 -5.20 -12.03
C PHE A 60 -0.40 -4.35 -10.77
N ILE A 61 -0.46 -5.00 -9.61
CA ILE A 61 -0.17 -4.38 -8.32
C ILE A 61 1.30 -4.00 -8.19
N THR A 62 1.61 -3.03 -7.31
CA THR A 62 2.99 -2.65 -6.99
C THR A 62 3.69 -3.66 -6.07
N GLY A 63 2.92 -4.49 -5.38
CA GLY A 63 3.42 -5.38 -4.34
C GLY A 63 3.37 -4.77 -2.94
N HIS A 64 2.50 -3.79 -2.75
CA HIS A 64 2.27 -3.13 -1.48
C HIS A 64 0.78 -3.22 -1.15
N GLU A 65 0.45 -4.11 -0.23
CA GLU A 65 -0.91 -4.43 0.17
C GLU A 65 -1.02 -4.62 1.68
N ALA A 66 -2.19 -4.37 2.22
CA ALA A 66 -2.51 -4.56 3.63
C ALA A 66 -3.98 -4.94 3.82
N TRP A 67 -4.26 -5.82 4.79
CA TRP A 67 -5.63 -6.05 5.24
C TRP A 67 -6.22 -4.79 5.89
N ILE A 68 -7.49 -4.51 5.60
CA ILE A 68 -8.23 -3.43 6.28
C ILE A 68 -8.78 -3.99 7.59
N ALA A 69 -7.94 -4.04 8.61
CA ALA A 69 -8.24 -4.64 9.91
C ALA A 69 -8.98 -5.99 9.75
N THR A 70 -10.10 -6.18 10.43
CA THR A 70 -10.92 -7.40 10.38
C THR A 70 -12.08 -7.34 9.38
N SER A 71 -12.06 -6.37 8.45
CA SER A 71 -13.16 -6.20 7.48
C SER A 71 -13.23 -7.28 6.40
N GLY A 72 -12.15 -8.04 6.21
CA GLY A 72 -12.00 -8.97 5.08
C GLY A 72 -11.73 -8.28 3.75
N GLU A 73 -11.51 -6.96 3.72
CA GLU A 73 -11.06 -6.20 2.54
C GLU A 73 -9.55 -5.98 2.59
N ILE A 74 -8.97 -5.79 1.41
CA ILE A 74 -7.55 -5.54 1.20
C ILE A 74 -7.39 -4.17 0.54
N LEU A 75 -6.48 -3.34 1.05
CA LEU A 75 -6.00 -2.11 0.44
C LEU A 75 -4.70 -2.42 -0.29
N PHE A 76 -4.53 -1.90 -1.50
CA PHE A 76 -3.32 -2.11 -2.30
C PHE A 76 -3.11 -0.98 -3.30
N SER A 77 -1.87 -0.81 -3.75
CA SER A 77 -1.56 0.10 -4.85
C SER A 77 -1.30 -0.67 -6.15
N VAL A 78 -1.67 -0.06 -7.28
CA VAL A 78 -1.34 -0.56 -8.62
C VAL A 78 -0.27 0.31 -9.26
N VAL A 79 0.47 -0.27 -10.21
CA VAL A 79 1.50 0.47 -10.95
C VAL A 79 0.86 1.60 -11.73
N ALA A 80 1.28 2.82 -11.45
CA ALA A 80 0.92 4.00 -12.24
C ALA A 80 1.81 4.04 -13.49
N ARG A 81 1.19 3.95 -14.66
CA ARG A 81 1.84 4.01 -15.97
C ARG A 81 1.51 5.32 -16.68
N ASP A 82 1.81 5.39 -17.96
CA ASP A 82 1.70 6.58 -18.81
C ASP A 82 0.29 7.18 -18.85
N ASP A 83 -0.75 6.38 -18.62
CA ASP A 83 -2.14 6.81 -18.51
C ASP A 83 -2.54 7.27 -17.10
N TYR A 84 -1.58 7.33 -16.16
CA TYR A 84 -1.86 7.75 -14.80
C TYR A 84 -2.12 9.24 -14.73
N VAL A 85 -3.23 9.58 -14.07
CA VAL A 85 -3.54 10.93 -13.60
C VAL A 85 -4.00 10.87 -12.13
N PRO A 86 -3.66 11.84 -11.29
CA PRO A 86 -4.02 11.83 -9.85
C PRO A 86 -5.50 11.63 -9.59
N GLU A 87 -6.35 12.15 -10.46
CA GLU A 87 -7.82 12.07 -10.39
C GLU A 87 -8.34 10.64 -10.61
N LYS A 88 -7.61 9.82 -11.36
CA LYS A 88 -7.92 8.41 -11.54
C LYS A 88 -7.64 7.61 -10.25
N GLY A 89 -6.54 7.94 -9.55
CA GLY A 89 -6.10 7.27 -8.33
C GLY A 89 -5.59 5.85 -8.58
N ASN A 90 -4.51 5.46 -7.93
CA ASN A 90 -3.93 4.12 -8.03
C ASN A 90 -3.94 3.34 -6.70
N LEU A 91 -4.62 3.89 -5.69
CA LEU A 91 -4.89 3.21 -4.42
C LEU A 91 -6.28 2.59 -4.47
N LEU A 92 -6.33 1.26 -4.41
CA LEU A 92 -7.56 0.49 -4.56
C LEU A 92 -7.84 -0.33 -3.31
N ARG A 93 -9.10 -0.72 -3.16
CA ARG A 93 -9.52 -1.73 -2.19
C ARG A 93 -10.36 -2.79 -2.86
N VAL A 94 -10.28 -4.03 -2.36
CA VAL A 94 -11.02 -5.17 -2.89
C VAL A 94 -11.54 -6.04 -1.76
N ARG A 95 -12.78 -6.51 -1.91
CA ARG A 95 -13.31 -7.63 -1.14
C ARG A 95 -13.22 -8.89 -2.01
N PRO A 96 -12.80 -10.04 -1.46
CA PRO A 96 -12.78 -11.28 -2.23
C PRO A 96 -14.14 -11.60 -2.86
N GLY A 97 -14.14 -11.86 -4.17
CA GLY A 97 -15.36 -12.10 -4.95
C GLY A 97 -16.01 -10.83 -5.54
N GLU A 98 -15.51 -9.65 -5.22
CA GLU A 98 -15.99 -8.37 -5.77
C GLU A 98 -14.90 -7.70 -6.64
N PRO A 99 -15.28 -6.83 -7.60
CA PRO A 99 -14.31 -6.01 -8.32
C PRO A 99 -13.66 -4.99 -7.40
N ALA A 100 -12.39 -4.67 -7.69
CA ALA A 100 -11.67 -3.63 -6.96
C ALA A 100 -12.26 -2.24 -7.25
N ARG A 101 -12.19 -1.36 -6.24
CA ARG A 101 -12.64 0.02 -6.33
C ARG A 101 -11.57 0.99 -5.81
N VAL A 102 -11.54 2.20 -6.34
CA VAL A 102 -10.62 3.23 -5.88
C VAL A 102 -10.93 3.63 -4.45
N ALA A 103 -9.91 3.60 -3.59
CA ALA A 103 -10.03 3.97 -2.18
C ALA A 103 -9.81 5.47 -1.95
N ALA A 104 -8.88 6.07 -2.69
CA ALA A 104 -8.58 7.50 -2.63
C ALA A 104 -7.88 7.98 -3.91
N ARG A 105 -7.83 9.32 -4.11
CA ARG A 105 -7.30 9.98 -5.30
C ARG A 105 -6.42 11.18 -4.92
N GLY A 106 -5.79 11.79 -5.93
CA GLY A 106 -5.05 13.04 -5.77
C GLY A 106 -3.54 12.87 -5.52
N PHE A 107 -3.05 11.64 -5.48
CA PHE A 107 -1.63 11.31 -5.24
C PHE A 107 -1.30 9.96 -5.88
N GLN A 108 -0.02 9.67 -6.04
CA GLN A 108 0.45 8.37 -6.52
C GLN A 108 0.88 7.51 -5.34
N ALA A 109 -0.04 6.67 -4.85
CA ALA A 109 0.22 5.77 -3.74
C ALA A 109 1.26 4.70 -4.11
N ASN A 110 2.14 4.39 -3.15
CA ASN A 110 3.05 3.27 -3.28
C ASN A 110 3.00 2.37 -2.03
N HIS A 111 3.88 2.56 -1.04
CA HIS A 111 3.92 1.71 0.15
C HIS A 111 2.72 2.01 1.06
N VAL A 112 1.79 1.10 1.11
CA VAL A 112 0.53 1.32 1.84
C VAL A 112 0.54 0.60 3.19
N ASN A 113 -0.08 1.22 4.18
CA ASN A 113 -0.33 0.64 5.48
C ASN A 113 -1.71 1.06 5.98
N VAL A 114 -2.36 0.21 6.76
CA VAL A 114 -3.69 0.47 7.34
C VAL A 114 -3.58 0.60 8.84
N SER A 115 -4.25 1.59 9.42
CA SER A 115 -4.33 1.76 10.86
C SER A 115 -4.97 0.54 11.53
N ARG A 116 -4.57 0.26 12.77
CA ARG A 116 -5.10 -0.87 13.54
C ARG A 116 -6.63 -0.88 13.64
N CYS A 117 -7.27 0.29 13.68
CA CYS A 117 -8.72 0.41 13.71
C CYS A 117 -9.42 0.22 12.34
N GLY A 118 -8.67 0.08 11.25
CA GLY A 118 -9.21 -0.09 9.89
C GLY A 118 -9.90 1.13 9.28
N ARG A 119 -9.88 2.28 9.94
CA ARG A 119 -10.54 3.50 9.45
C ARG A 119 -9.67 4.38 8.58
N PHE A 120 -8.36 4.33 8.80
CA PHE A 120 -7.39 5.18 8.12
C PHE A 120 -6.32 4.34 7.45
N PHE A 121 -5.68 4.93 6.46
CA PHE A 121 -4.47 4.42 5.84
C PHE A 121 -3.38 5.49 5.86
N CYS A 122 -2.14 5.09 5.70
CA CYS A 122 -1.05 5.97 5.29
C CYS A 122 -0.26 5.33 4.16
N CYS A 123 0.35 6.17 3.35
CA CYS A 123 1.25 5.76 2.28
C CYS A 123 2.20 6.90 1.93
N ASP A 124 3.18 6.61 1.11
CA ASP A 124 3.97 7.64 0.45
C ASP A 124 3.37 7.98 -0.92
N ASP A 125 3.36 9.29 -1.25
CA ASP A 125 3.15 9.77 -2.61
C ASP A 125 4.48 9.64 -3.38
N TRP A 126 4.51 8.75 -4.33
CA TRP A 126 5.73 8.41 -5.10
C TRP A 126 6.23 9.55 -5.99
N ARG A 127 5.57 10.71 -5.97
CA ARG A 127 5.94 11.88 -6.75
C ARG A 127 6.71 12.90 -5.92
N GLY A 128 7.59 13.64 -6.61
CA GLY A 128 8.31 14.77 -6.02
C GLY A 128 9.14 14.40 -4.79
N THR A 129 8.87 15.03 -3.66
CA THR A 129 9.62 14.88 -2.39
C THR A 129 9.20 13.67 -1.56
N CYS A 130 8.40 12.79 -2.12
CA CYS A 130 7.86 11.62 -1.44
C CYS A 130 7.15 11.99 -0.13
N ARG A 131 6.01 12.67 -0.27
CA ARG A 131 5.18 13.09 0.87
C ARG A 131 4.53 11.88 1.52
N ILE A 132 4.38 11.94 2.83
CA ILE A 132 3.57 10.98 3.57
C ILE A 132 2.13 11.48 3.63
N VAL A 133 1.22 10.65 3.14
CA VAL A 133 -0.21 10.92 3.04
C VAL A 133 -0.97 10.07 4.04
N ILE A 134 -1.91 10.67 4.76
CA ILE A 134 -2.95 9.97 5.53
C ILE A 134 -4.27 10.12 4.81
N GLY A 135 -5.10 9.07 4.83
CA GLY A 135 -6.46 9.14 4.29
C GLY A 135 -7.45 8.32 5.10
N SER A 136 -8.72 8.69 4.94
CA SER A 136 -9.84 7.95 5.51
C SER A 136 -10.38 6.92 4.51
N LEU A 137 -10.48 5.67 4.93
CA LEU A 137 -11.08 4.60 4.12
C LEU A 137 -12.59 4.72 4.00
N GLN A 138 -13.22 5.54 4.84
CA GLN A 138 -14.65 5.79 4.82
C GLN A 138 -15.03 6.87 3.80
N THR A 139 -14.28 7.98 3.78
CA THR A 139 -14.62 9.18 2.99
C THR A 139 -13.78 9.31 1.71
N GLY A 140 -12.62 8.63 1.63
CA GLY A 140 -11.63 8.82 0.57
C GLY A 140 -10.85 10.15 0.67
N ARG A 141 -11.12 10.98 1.68
CA ARG A 141 -10.41 12.25 1.92
C ARG A 141 -8.99 11.97 2.39
N THR A 142 -8.05 12.80 1.94
CA THR A 142 -6.62 12.64 2.22
C THR A 142 -5.98 13.95 2.61
N ALA A 143 -4.85 13.88 3.33
CA ALA A 143 -3.98 15.01 3.60
C ALA A 143 -2.52 14.56 3.59
N ALA A 144 -1.64 15.37 3.00
CA ALA A 144 -0.21 15.23 3.16
C ALA A 144 0.19 15.76 4.53
N VAL A 145 0.98 14.99 5.28
CA VAL A 145 1.37 15.36 6.65
C VAL A 145 2.80 15.88 6.71
N CYS A 146 3.71 15.23 6.00
CA CYS A 146 5.11 15.64 5.95
C CYS A 146 5.78 15.14 4.67
N GLU A 147 6.98 15.65 4.40
CA GLU A 147 7.87 15.11 3.39
C GLU A 147 8.83 14.13 4.04
N SER A 148 8.92 12.92 3.49
CA SER A 148 9.88 11.93 3.98
C SER A 148 11.32 12.36 3.67
N LYS A 149 11.54 13.01 2.53
CA LYS A 149 12.88 13.32 1.99
C LYS A 149 13.78 12.08 1.91
N ALA A 150 13.18 10.90 1.77
CA ALA A 150 13.91 9.68 1.48
C ALA A 150 14.47 9.78 0.06
N SER A 151 15.70 9.31 -0.14
CA SER A 151 16.39 9.46 -1.43
C SER A 151 15.69 8.74 -2.56
N MET A 152 15.00 7.64 -2.28
CA MET A 152 14.31 6.80 -3.27
C MET A 152 15.26 6.33 -4.38
N GLN A 153 16.58 6.53 -4.21
CA GLN A 153 17.58 6.23 -5.21
C GLN A 153 18.03 4.77 -5.08
N ARG A 154 18.42 4.22 -6.20
CA ARG A 154 18.84 2.82 -6.29
C ARG A 154 20.01 2.48 -5.36
N ASP A 155 20.95 3.40 -5.15
CA ASP A 155 22.15 3.16 -4.39
C ASP A 155 21.93 3.19 -2.87
N ALA A 156 21.08 4.07 -2.36
CA ALA A 156 20.72 4.13 -0.95
C ALA A 156 19.48 3.27 -0.63
N ASN A 157 18.61 3.06 -1.61
CA ASN A 157 17.40 2.23 -1.57
C ASN A 157 16.52 2.47 -0.32
N THR A 158 16.47 3.72 0.14
CA THR A 158 15.69 4.09 1.31
C THR A 158 14.31 4.52 0.87
N HIS A 159 13.31 3.70 1.23
CA HIS A 159 11.89 3.98 0.99
C HIS A 159 11.18 4.27 2.30
N PRO A 160 10.17 5.17 2.33
CA PRO A 160 9.53 5.58 3.57
C PRO A 160 8.84 4.46 4.34
N HIS A 161 8.06 3.61 3.68
CA HIS A 161 7.26 2.56 4.32
C HIS A 161 6.55 3.06 5.57
N ALA A 162 5.75 4.12 5.42
CA ALA A 162 5.11 4.80 6.54
C ALA A 162 4.04 3.94 7.20
N TYR A 163 3.91 4.05 8.52
CA TYR A 163 2.80 3.48 9.26
C TYR A 163 2.31 4.40 10.38
N LEU A 164 1.02 4.28 10.71
CA LEU A 164 0.39 5.00 11.82
C LEU A 164 0.56 4.23 13.13
N THR A 165 0.93 4.93 14.20
CA THR A 165 0.92 4.32 15.54
C THR A 165 -0.52 3.94 15.95
N PRO A 166 -0.71 2.93 16.82
CA PRO A 166 -2.05 2.48 17.22
C PRO A 166 -2.94 3.56 17.81
N ASP A 167 -2.36 4.57 18.47
CA ASP A 167 -3.05 5.74 19.05
C ASP A 167 -3.34 6.84 18.02
N LEU A 168 -2.89 6.67 16.76
CA LEU A 168 -3.05 7.59 15.64
C LEU A 168 -2.37 8.95 15.84
N LYS A 169 -1.43 9.07 16.79
CA LYS A 169 -0.76 10.34 17.10
C LYS A 169 0.51 10.57 16.30
N TRP A 170 1.10 9.50 15.77
CA TRP A 170 2.37 9.56 15.06
C TRP A 170 2.31 8.77 13.76
N ILE A 171 3.08 9.28 12.77
CA ILE A 171 3.48 8.51 11.60
C ILE A 171 4.96 8.19 11.77
N VAL A 172 5.31 6.93 11.62
CA VAL A 172 6.69 6.45 11.65
C VAL A 172 7.09 6.02 10.25
N PHE A 173 8.27 6.42 9.79
CA PHE A 173 8.74 6.15 8.43
C PHE A 173 10.27 6.14 8.36
N ASN A 174 10.81 5.56 7.31
CA ASN A 174 12.25 5.59 7.04
C ASN A 174 12.61 6.82 6.20
N SER A 175 13.79 7.38 6.47
CA SER A 175 14.40 8.41 5.63
C SER A 175 15.91 8.44 5.83
N ASP A 176 16.62 8.78 4.79
CA ASP A 176 18.07 9.01 4.79
C ASP A 176 18.44 10.49 4.68
N ARG A 177 17.48 11.37 5.02
CA ARG A 177 17.66 12.84 4.99
C ARG A 177 18.86 13.36 5.81
N SER A 178 19.31 12.58 6.79
CA SER A 178 20.48 12.87 7.64
C SER A 178 21.79 12.28 7.13
N GLY A 179 21.80 11.71 5.91
CA GLY A 179 22.98 11.07 5.29
C GLY A 179 22.98 9.54 5.41
N PHE A 180 22.21 8.98 6.37
CA PHE A 180 22.04 7.54 6.56
C PHE A 180 20.58 7.20 6.77
N PRO A 181 20.15 5.96 6.43
CA PRO A 181 18.80 5.50 6.70
C PRO A 181 18.52 5.45 8.21
N HIS A 182 17.50 6.18 8.63
CA HIS A 182 17.00 6.20 10.01
C HIS A 182 15.49 6.09 10.04
N ILE A 183 14.98 5.67 11.20
CA ILE A 183 13.56 5.74 11.51
C ILE A 183 13.25 7.16 12.01
N HIS A 184 12.27 7.78 11.41
CA HIS A 184 11.74 9.10 11.77
C HIS A 184 10.30 8.98 12.23
N ALA A 185 9.86 9.95 13.03
CA ALA A 185 8.46 10.08 13.40
C ALA A 185 8.00 11.53 13.17
N ALA A 186 6.79 11.69 12.66
CA ALA A 186 6.10 12.97 12.55
C ALA A 186 4.80 12.91 13.35
N SER A 187 4.48 13.97 14.09
CA SER A 187 3.20 14.05 14.77
C SER A 187 2.06 14.22 13.76
N VAL A 188 0.97 13.52 13.99
CA VAL A 188 -0.27 13.74 13.26
C VAL A 188 -0.87 15.06 13.74
N PRO A 189 -1.19 16.00 12.85
CA PRO A 189 -1.78 17.28 13.26
C PRO A 189 -3.07 17.09 14.08
N PRO A 190 -3.25 17.84 15.18
CA PRO A 190 -4.48 17.79 15.96
C PRO A 190 -5.73 18.03 15.09
N GLY A 191 -6.78 17.25 15.30
CA GLY A 191 -8.03 17.36 14.54
C GLY A 191 -8.01 16.79 13.12
N LEU A 192 -6.84 16.31 12.63
CA LEU A 192 -6.75 15.79 11.26
C LEU A 192 -7.64 14.57 11.05
N MET A 193 -7.61 13.60 11.97
CA MET A 193 -8.38 12.36 11.84
C MET A 193 -9.89 12.64 11.83
N GLU A 194 -10.36 13.56 12.66
CA GLU A 194 -11.74 14.03 12.69
C GLU A 194 -12.12 14.71 11.37
N SER A 195 -11.25 15.58 10.85
CA SER A 195 -11.50 16.28 9.59
C SER A 195 -11.60 15.32 8.40
N LEU A 196 -10.73 14.30 8.35
CA LEU A 196 -10.76 13.28 7.31
C LEU A 196 -11.99 12.37 7.40
N SER A 197 -12.56 12.20 8.61
CA SER A 197 -13.72 11.34 8.84
C SER A 197 -15.07 12.01 8.53
N ARG A 198 -15.11 13.35 8.36
CA ARG A 198 -16.34 14.07 8.03
C ARG A 198 -16.72 13.83 6.58
N PRO A 199 -17.97 13.47 6.28
CA PRO A 199 -18.48 13.48 4.90
C PRO A 199 -18.26 14.84 4.21
N ALA A 200 -18.17 14.81 2.88
CA ALA A 200 -18.07 16.02 2.06
C ALA A 200 -19.38 16.79 2.05
#